data_49f26c0f4472048cdcc2371cfcb149b8
#
_entry.id   49f26c0f4472048cdcc2371cfcb149b8
#
_cell.length_a   1.000
_cell.length_b   1.000
_cell.length_c   1.000
_cell.angle_alpha   90.00
_cell.angle_beta   90.00
_cell.angle_gamma   90.00
#
_symmetry.space_group_name_H-M   'P 1'
#
loop_
_entity.id
_entity.type
_entity.pdbx_description
1 polymer ?
#
loop_
_entity_poly.entity_id
_entity_poly.type
_entity_poly.pdbx_seq_one_letter_code
_entity_poly.pdbx_strand_id
1 'polypeptide(L)'
;HAALDLNIATFLALVTSARFGFVAYRKLTKVSARARKKRRRTETLKIGTPKEVFEGEARVAMTPDSALQLQKLGHECYVETGAGAMAGFSDAAYENAGVSVVKTAAALWKEVDIVAKVRPPSDTEAKRMQKGQTLISFFYPAQNEDQMALLAKKGSTVIAMDMVPRISRAQKMDALSSMANIAGYRAVIEAGNNFGRFFTGQVTAAGKMPPAKVLVVGAGVAGLAAIGTSVSLGAVTYAFDVRPEVAEQVESMGAEFVYLDFEEEQQDGAATGGYAAVSSPEFREAQLAKFRELAPEVDIVITTALIPGRDAPKLWLADMIAAMKPGSVVVDLAAERGGNCDLTVMDEKVVSTNGVTVIGYTDFPSRMAAQASTLYSTNIRHMLTDLTPEKDGVIHHDMEDDVIRGATIAHEKEV
;
A
#
# COMPACT_ATOMS: atom_id res chain seq x y z
N HIS A 1 -2.65 21.88 78.38
CA HIS A 1 -3.75 22.13 77.45
C HIS A 1 -3.41 23.22 76.38
N ALA A 2 -2.64 24.28 76.77
CA ALA A 2 -2.33 25.38 75.84
C ALA A 2 -1.31 25.04 74.70
N ALA A 3 -0.50 23.98 74.85
CA ALA A 3 0.51 23.58 73.85
C ALA A 3 -0.05 22.69 72.73
N LEU A 4 -1.24 22.08 72.90
CA LEU A 4 -1.88 21.25 71.92
C LEU A 4 -2.69 22.09 70.89
N ASP A 5 -3.26 23.22 71.32
CA ASP A 5 -4.11 24.08 70.47
C ASP A 5 -3.31 24.89 69.47
N LEU A 6 -2.04 25.19 69.75
CA LEU A 6 -1.17 25.93 68.80
C LEU A 6 -0.72 25.07 67.62
N ASN A 7 -0.67 23.74 67.81
CA ASN A 7 -0.26 22.82 66.77
C ASN A 7 -1.37 22.53 65.79
N ILE A 8 -2.62 22.55 66.20
CA ILE A 8 -3.79 22.31 65.35
C ILE A 8 -4.08 23.52 64.42
N ALA A 9 -3.94 24.73 64.96
CA ALA A 9 -4.13 25.96 64.20
C ALA A 9 -3.05 26.12 63.09
N THR A 10 -1.79 25.76 63.39
CA THR A 10 -0.69 25.79 62.40
C THR A 10 -0.83 24.71 61.34
N PHE A 11 -1.31 23.53 61.73
CA PHE A 11 -1.57 22.45 60.80
C PHE A 11 -2.76 22.75 59.85
N LEU A 12 -3.82 23.34 60.36
CA LEU A 12 -4.98 23.79 59.59
C LEU A 12 -4.62 24.93 58.61
N ALA A 13 -3.75 25.87 59.02
CA ALA A 13 -3.27 26.94 58.12
C ALA A 13 -2.38 26.40 56.98
N LEU A 14 -1.52 25.39 57.25
CA LEU A 14 -0.70 24.74 56.25
C LEU A 14 -1.55 23.91 55.23
N VAL A 15 -2.58 23.21 55.73
CA VAL A 15 -3.48 22.41 54.88
C VAL A 15 -4.37 23.28 54.00
N THR A 16 -4.84 24.42 54.52
CA THR A 16 -5.62 25.40 53.72
C THR A 16 -4.76 26.12 52.68
N SER A 17 -3.51 26.47 52.99
CA SER A 17 -2.56 27.05 52.04
C SER A 17 -2.18 26.06 50.93
N ALA A 18 -1.95 24.77 51.27
CA ALA A 18 -1.69 23.74 50.27
C ALA A 18 -2.89 23.45 49.36
N ARG A 19 -4.13 23.50 49.90
CA ARG A 19 -5.36 23.36 49.09
C ARG A 19 -5.56 24.56 48.15
N PHE A 20 -5.27 25.78 48.57
CA PHE A 20 -5.35 26.97 47.71
C PHE A 20 -4.28 26.94 46.63
N GLY A 21 -3.06 26.51 46.91
CA GLY A 21 -2.00 26.34 45.92
C GLY A 21 -2.32 25.27 44.88
N PHE A 22 -2.89 24.15 45.35
CA PHE A 22 -3.26 23.04 44.43
C PHE A 22 -4.48 23.39 43.55
N VAL A 23 -5.44 24.14 44.05
CA VAL A 23 -6.59 24.63 43.27
C VAL A 23 -6.17 25.72 42.28
N ALA A 24 -5.26 26.61 42.65
CA ALA A 24 -4.69 27.63 41.78
C ALA A 24 -3.82 26.98 40.67
N TYR A 25 -2.99 26.00 41.02
CA TYR A 25 -2.19 25.24 40.04
C TYR A 25 -3.07 24.46 39.06
N ARG A 26 -4.13 23.77 39.52
CA ARG A 26 -5.10 23.09 38.65
C ARG A 26 -5.91 24.06 37.77
N LYS A 27 -6.22 25.29 38.26
CA LYS A 27 -6.87 26.33 37.42
C LYS A 27 -5.90 26.90 36.40
N LEU A 28 -4.64 27.14 36.78
CA LEU A 28 -3.62 27.64 35.84
C LEU A 28 -3.26 26.60 34.77
N THR A 29 -3.14 25.32 35.12
CA THR A 29 -2.90 24.25 34.13
C THR A 29 -4.11 24.02 33.22
N LYS A 30 -5.35 24.10 33.76
CA LYS A 30 -6.57 24.05 32.91
C LYS A 30 -6.74 25.27 32.01
N VAL A 31 -6.36 26.47 32.47
CA VAL A 31 -6.40 27.70 31.65
C VAL A 31 -5.31 27.65 30.58
N SER A 32 -4.10 27.17 30.90
CA SER A 32 -3.03 27.02 29.91
C SER A 32 -3.35 25.91 28.88
N ALA A 33 -3.96 24.80 29.33
CA ALA A 33 -4.42 23.72 28.44
C ALA A 33 -5.59 24.19 27.56
N ARG A 34 -6.55 24.97 28.12
CA ARG A 34 -7.64 25.60 27.35
C ARG A 34 -7.12 26.68 26.39
N ALA A 35 -6.12 27.47 26.80
CA ALA A 35 -5.52 28.48 25.93
C ALA A 35 -4.67 27.82 24.82
N ARG A 36 -3.93 26.73 25.12
CA ARG A 36 -3.26 25.90 24.10
C ARG A 36 -4.27 25.21 23.18
N LYS A 37 -5.37 24.68 23.72
CA LYS A 37 -6.46 24.09 22.94
C LYS A 37 -7.20 25.13 22.08
N LYS A 38 -7.38 26.36 22.61
CA LYS A 38 -8.01 27.48 21.87
C LYS A 38 -7.08 28.06 20.81
N ARG A 39 -5.75 28.05 21.00
CA ARG A 39 -4.78 28.51 20.00
C ARG A 39 -4.56 27.46 18.89
N ARG A 40 -4.69 26.14 19.18
CA ARG A 40 -4.70 25.07 18.17
C ARG A 40 -6.04 25.00 17.38
N ARG A 41 -7.11 25.64 17.86
CA ARG A 41 -8.46 25.56 17.28
C ARG A 41 -8.71 26.57 16.16
N THR A 42 -7.73 27.37 15.78
CA THR A 42 -7.92 28.49 14.83
C THR A 42 -7.19 28.37 13.49
N GLU A 43 -6.38 27.32 13.30
CA GLU A 43 -5.71 27.11 12.02
C GLU A 43 -6.02 25.70 11.50
N THR A 44 -6.88 25.65 10.48
CA THR A 44 -7.13 24.43 9.71
C THR A 44 -5.84 24.00 9.01
N LEU A 45 -5.51 22.70 9.06
CA LEU A 45 -4.30 22.21 8.42
C LEU A 45 -4.49 22.08 6.91
N LYS A 46 -3.44 22.42 6.19
CA LYS A 46 -3.35 22.38 4.74
C LYS A 46 -2.75 21.06 4.29
N ILE A 47 -3.46 20.33 3.44
CA ILE A 47 -2.99 19.09 2.83
C ILE A 47 -2.55 19.38 1.40
N GLY A 48 -1.33 19.02 1.06
CA GLY A 48 -0.80 19.23 -0.29
C GLY A 48 -0.30 17.94 -0.94
N THR A 49 -0.52 17.85 -2.23
CA THR A 49 -0.03 16.74 -3.05
C THR A 49 0.87 17.28 -4.15
N PRO A 50 2.17 17.02 -4.07
CA PRO A 50 3.10 17.38 -5.13
C PRO A 50 2.95 16.43 -6.32
N LYS A 51 3.48 16.84 -7.47
CA LYS A 51 3.70 15.95 -8.60
C LYS A 51 4.75 14.91 -8.23
N GLU A 52 4.48 13.64 -8.53
CA GLU A 52 5.44 12.57 -8.33
C GLU A 52 6.66 12.76 -9.26
N VAL A 53 7.84 12.50 -8.71
CA VAL A 53 9.12 12.70 -9.42
C VAL A 53 9.83 11.40 -9.77
N PHE A 54 9.31 10.26 -9.32
CA PHE A 54 9.85 8.95 -9.65
C PHE A 54 9.53 8.63 -11.12
N GLU A 55 10.53 8.14 -11.85
CA GLU A 55 10.38 7.79 -13.26
C GLU A 55 9.29 6.71 -13.46
N GLY A 56 8.38 6.93 -14.39
CA GLY A 56 7.25 6.02 -14.66
C GLY A 56 6.09 6.15 -13.68
N GLU A 57 6.17 6.96 -12.62
CA GLU A 57 5.05 7.15 -11.69
C GLU A 57 4.01 8.12 -12.27
N ALA A 58 2.83 7.61 -12.54
CA ALA A 58 1.72 8.36 -13.11
C ALA A 58 0.56 8.59 -12.12
N ARG A 59 0.63 7.99 -10.93
CA ARG A 59 -0.40 8.14 -9.88
C ARG A 59 -0.28 9.48 -9.18
N VAL A 60 -1.35 9.89 -8.52
CA VAL A 60 -1.41 11.05 -7.64
C VAL A 60 -2.08 10.69 -6.32
N ALA A 61 -1.58 11.22 -5.20
CA ALA A 61 -2.05 10.81 -3.88
C ALA A 61 -3.39 11.45 -3.46
N MET A 62 -3.83 12.50 -4.12
CA MET A 62 -5.11 13.16 -3.91
C MET A 62 -5.80 13.36 -5.26
N THR A 63 -7.03 12.88 -5.39
CA THR A 63 -7.90 13.14 -6.53
C THR A 63 -8.87 14.28 -6.20
N PRO A 64 -9.52 14.93 -7.19
CA PRO A 64 -10.55 15.94 -6.92
C PRO A 64 -11.65 15.43 -5.97
N ASP A 65 -12.11 14.19 -6.16
CA ASP A 65 -13.16 13.59 -5.31
C ASP A 65 -12.68 13.34 -3.88
N SER A 66 -11.43 12.86 -3.70
CA SER A 66 -10.87 12.67 -2.36
C SER A 66 -10.67 14.00 -1.65
N ALA A 67 -10.27 15.05 -2.36
CA ALA A 67 -10.15 16.40 -1.83
C ALA A 67 -11.47 16.95 -1.28
N LEU A 68 -12.58 16.74 -2.00
CA LEU A 68 -13.91 17.10 -1.51
C LEU A 68 -14.25 16.44 -0.16
N GLN A 69 -13.81 15.19 0.04
CA GLN A 69 -14.02 14.50 1.32
C GLN A 69 -13.08 15.00 2.42
N LEU A 70 -11.82 15.33 2.10
CA LEU A 70 -10.86 15.91 3.04
C LEU A 70 -11.31 17.31 3.51
N GLN A 71 -11.90 18.10 2.62
CA GLN A 71 -12.50 19.41 2.97
C GLN A 71 -13.67 19.27 3.96
N LYS A 72 -14.44 18.17 3.88
CA LYS A 72 -15.50 17.89 4.89
C LYS A 72 -14.93 17.55 6.27
N LEU A 73 -13.64 17.17 6.35
CA LEU A 73 -12.93 17.02 7.62
C LEU A 73 -12.38 18.35 8.15
N GLY A 74 -12.60 19.46 7.44
CA GLY A 74 -12.14 20.79 7.79
C GLY A 74 -10.78 21.18 7.22
N HIS A 75 -10.14 20.34 6.41
CA HIS A 75 -8.83 20.64 5.82
C HIS A 75 -8.94 21.51 4.58
N GLU A 76 -7.92 22.33 4.34
CA GLU A 76 -7.71 22.99 3.06
C GLU A 76 -6.83 22.08 2.16
N CYS A 77 -7.16 21.97 0.87
CA CYS A 77 -6.46 21.09 -0.07
C CYS A 77 -5.71 21.90 -1.12
N TYR A 78 -4.49 21.46 -1.40
CA TYR A 78 -3.54 22.04 -2.34
C TYR A 78 -2.98 20.94 -3.27
N VAL A 79 -2.72 21.30 -4.51
CA VAL A 79 -2.09 20.41 -5.50
C VAL A 79 -1.05 21.18 -6.30
N GLU A 80 0.07 20.53 -6.62
CA GLU A 80 1.01 21.07 -7.59
C GLU A 80 0.43 20.98 -9.00
N THR A 81 0.59 22.03 -9.81
CA THR A 81 0.11 22.06 -11.20
C THR A 81 0.61 20.82 -11.96
N GLY A 82 -0.31 20.17 -12.68
CA GLY A 82 -0.03 18.99 -13.46
C GLY A 82 0.18 17.69 -12.66
N ALA A 83 0.05 17.71 -11.33
CA ALA A 83 0.26 16.52 -10.50
C ALA A 83 -0.69 15.37 -10.86
N GLY A 84 -1.94 15.66 -11.18
CA GLY A 84 -2.95 14.67 -11.57
C GLY A 84 -3.02 14.37 -13.07
N ALA A 85 -2.26 15.08 -13.90
CA ALA A 85 -2.45 15.05 -15.36
C ALA A 85 -2.29 13.65 -15.96
N MET A 86 -1.29 12.88 -15.52
CA MET A 86 -1.07 11.52 -16.03
C MET A 86 -2.11 10.50 -15.52
N ALA A 87 -2.81 10.84 -14.44
CA ALA A 87 -3.95 10.06 -13.94
C ALA A 87 -5.30 10.54 -14.49
N GLY A 88 -5.30 11.51 -15.42
CA GLY A 88 -6.50 12.02 -16.05
C GLY A 88 -7.21 13.13 -15.28
N PHE A 89 -6.60 13.69 -14.23
CA PHE A 89 -7.14 14.78 -13.41
C PHE A 89 -6.44 16.10 -13.78
N SER A 90 -7.18 17.00 -14.46
CA SER A 90 -6.65 18.31 -14.84
C SER A 90 -6.63 19.29 -13.65
N ASP A 91 -5.81 20.34 -13.76
CA ASP A 91 -5.80 21.41 -12.78
C ASP A 91 -7.18 22.05 -12.60
N ALA A 92 -7.92 22.24 -13.70
CA ALA A 92 -9.28 22.73 -13.67
C ALA A 92 -10.24 21.81 -12.89
N ALA A 93 -10.06 20.50 -12.93
CA ALA A 93 -10.85 19.55 -12.13
C ALA A 93 -10.58 19.73 -10.63
N TYR A 94 -9.34 19.99 -10.24
CA TYR A 94 -9.00 20.31 -8.85
C TYR A 94 -9.57 21.65 -8.42
N GLU A 95 -9.44 22.70 -9.24
CA GLU A 95 -10.02 24.03 -8.95
C GLU A 95 -11.54 23.96 -8.78
N ASN A 96 -12.24 23.22 -9.65
CA ASN A 96 -13.68 22.96 -9.54
C ASN A 96 -14.08 22.22 -8.26
N ALA A 97 -13.16 21.40 -7.72
CA ALA A 97 -13.34 20.74 -6.42
C ALA A 97 -12.90 21.60 -5.22
N GLY A 98 -12.56 22.87 -5.43
CA GLY A 98 -12.15 23.79 -4.37
C GLY A 98 -10.71 23.60 -3.89
N VAL A 99 -9.86 22.94 -4.68
CA VAL A 99 -8.44 22.73 -4.38
C VAL A 99 -7.61 23.89 -4.94
N SER A 100 -6.68 24.40 -4.15
CA SER A 100 -5.75 25.43 -4.60
C SER A 100 -4.61 24.83 -5.42
N VAL A 101 -4.47 25.26 -6.67
CA VAL A 101 -3.37 24.82 -7.56
C VAL A 101 -2.15 25.70 -7.35
N VAL A 102 -1.01 25.06 -7.03
CA VAL A 102 0.27 25.73 -6.74
C VAL A 102 1.25 25.47 -7.88
N LYS A 103 1.92 26.49 -8.36
CA LYS A 103 2.75 26.44 -9.58
C LYS A 103 4.01 25.57 -9.48
N THR A 104 4.57 25.39 -8.28
CA THR A 104 5.85 24.66 -8.11
C THR A 104 5.83 23.79 -6.86
N ALA A 105 6.58 22.69 -6.92
CA ALA A 105 6.80 21.83 -5.75
C ALA A 105 7.33 22.62 -4.55
N ALA A 106 8.34 23.47 -4.76
CA ALA A 106 8.94 24.25 -3.67
C ALA A 106 7.94 25.16 -2.94
N ALA A 107 6.99 25.78 -3.68
CA ALA A 107 5.94 26.59 -3.10
C ALA A 107 4.93 25.70 -2.36
N LEU A 108 4.54 24.56 -2.91
CA LEU A 108 3.63 23.62 -2.26
C LEU A 108 4.20 23.13 -0.92
N TRP A 109 5.42 22.59 -0.92
CA TRP A 109 6.08 22.07 0.29
C TRP A 109 6.23 23.11 1.39
N LYS A 110 6.33 24.40 1.01
CA LYS A 110 6.41 25.51 1.96
C LYS A 110 5.05 25.89 2.54
N GLU A 111 3.99 25.73 1.76
CA GLU A 111 2.65 26.22 2.09
C GLU A 111 1.85 25.24 2.99
N VAL A 112 2.09 23.94 2.88
CA VAL A 112 1.22 22.93 3.48
C VAL A 112 1.78 22.35 4.78
N ASP A 113 0.87 21.85 5.63
CA ASP A 113 1.19 21.21 6.91
C ASP A 113 1.32 19.70 6.76
N ILE A 114 0.56 19.12 5.82
CA ILE A 114 0.52 17.69 5.54
C ILE A 114 0.84 17.49 4.06
N VAL A 115 1.83 16.67 3.76
CA VAL A 115 2.18 16.27 2.40
C VAL A 115 1.71 14.85 2.16
N ALA A 116 0.82 14.66 1.18
CA ALA A 116 0.37 13.36 0.72
C ALA A 116 1.06 13.00 -0.59
N LYS A 117 1.78 11.88 -0.62
CA LYS A 117 2.50 11.35 -1.78
C LYS A 117 2.18 9.88 -2.02
N VAL A 118 2.50 9.39 -3.21
CA VAL A 118 2.47 7.96 -3.52
C VAL A 118 3.79 7.30 -3.14
N ARG A 119 4.90 7.78 -3.69
CA ARG A 119 6.24 7.23 -3.48
C ARG A 119 6.92 7.84 -2.26
N PRO A 120 7.94 7.18 -1.69
CA PRO A 120 8.83 7.82 -0.73
C PRO A 120 9.36 9.15 -1.28
N PRO A 121 9.67 10.13 -0.42
CA PRO A 121 10.22 11.38 -0.91
C PRO A 121 11.63 11.16 -1.48
N SER A 122 11.95 11.81 -2.58
CA SER A 122 13.32 11.91 -3.07
C SER A 122 14.19 12.70 -2.07
N ASP A 123 15.52 12.63 -2.20
CA ASP A 123 16.44 13.40 -1.36
C ASP A 123 16.16 14.89 -1.40
N THR A 124 15.79 15.41 -2.58
CA THR A 124 15.42 16.81 -2.75
C THR A 124 14.12 17.14 -2.03
N GLU A 125 13.13 16.27 -2.09
CA GLU A 125 11.85 16.43 -1.40
C GLU A 125 12.02 16.30 0.11
N ALA A 126 12.79 15.31 0.59
CA ALA A 126 13.09 15.15 2.00
C ALA A 126 13.79 16.39 2.59
N LYS A 127 14.66 17.04 1.80
CA LYS A 127 15.28 18.33 2.20
C LYS A 127 14.27 19.48 2.28
N ARG A 128 13.17 19.47 1.51
CA ARG A 128 12.11 20.49 1.55
C ARG A 128 11.20 20.37 2.76
N MET A 129 11.10 19.19 3.38
CA MET A 129 10.29 18.98 4.58
C MET A 129 10.66 19.97 5.67
N GLN A 130 9.64 20.56 6.30
CA GLN A 130 9.80 21.52 7.39
C GLN A 130 9.53 20.87 8.75
N LYS A 131 10.04 21.50 9.80
CA LYS A 131 9.77 21.05 11.17
C LYS A 131 8.27 21.07 11.45
N GLY A 132 7.75 19.97 11.96
CA GLY A 132 6.35 19.79 12.35
C GLY A 132 5.41 19.45 11.20
N GLN A 133 5.91 19.35 9.94
CA GLN A 133 5.12 18.83 8.84
C GLN A 133 4.90 17.31 8.98
N THR A 134 3.76 16.84 8.49
CA THR A 134 3.44 15.43 8.38
C THR A 134 3.56 14.97 6.93
N LEU A 135 4.26 13.86 6.69
CA LEU A 135 4.31 13.16 5.42
C LEU A 135 3.45 11.90 5.52
N ILE A 136 2.59 11.67 4.52
CA ILE A 136 1.82 10.42 4.37
C ILE A 136 2.14 9.86 2.98
N SER A 137 2.77 8.69 2.92
CA SER A 137 3.15 8.05 1.65
C SER A 137 3.43 6.56 1.85
N PHE A 138 3.61 5.79 0.79
CA PHE A 138 4.45 4.61 0.87
C PHE A 138 5.86 5.05 1.24
N PHE A 139 6.51 4.35 2.14
CA PHE A 139 7.83 4.76 2.62
C PHE A 139 8.87 3.64 2.55
N TYR A 140 8.50 2.41 2.83
CA TYR A 140 9.40 1.24 2.87
C TYR A 140 10.60 1.49 3.79
N PRO A 141 10.41 1.58 5.12
CA PRO A 141 11.44 2.04 6.06
C PRO A 141 12.75 1.28 5.96
N ALA A 142 12.70 -0.03 5.79
CA ALA A 142 13.91 -0.88 5.67
C ALA A 142 14.78 -0.57 4.44
N GLN A 143 14.23 0.06 3.41
CA GLN A 143 14.96 0.49 2.21
C GLN A 143 15.34 1.97 2.23
N ASN A 144 14.77 2.76 3.16
CA ASN A 144 14.90 4.21 3.21
C ASN A 144 15.29 4.72 4.61
N GLU A 145 16.15 3.99 5.32
CA GLU A 145 16.57 4.30 6.69
C GLU A 145 17.19 5.69 6.83
N ASP A 146 18.06 6.08 5.90
CA ASP A 146 18.73 7.39 5.90
C ASP A 146 17.72 8.54 5.76
N GLN A 147 16.73 8.39 4.88
CA GLN A 147 15.67 9.38 4.71
C GLN A 147 14.77 9.45 5.96
N MET A 148 14.44 8.32 6.55
CA MET A 148 13.67 8.25 7.79
C MET A 148 14.39 8.99 8.92
N ALA A 149 15.69 8.72 9.12
CA ALA A 149 16.53 9.41 10.11
C ALA A 149 16.62 10.92 9.84
N LEU A 150 16.73 11.32 8.57
CA LEU A 150 16.75 12.74 8.18
C LEU A 150 15.44 13.44 8.57
N LEU A 151 14.28 12.83 8.27
CA LEU A 151 12.97 13.40 8.55
C LEU A 151 12.69 13.47 10.06
N ALA A 152 13.06 12.44 10.80
CA ALA A 152 12.97 12.43 12.26
C ALA A 152 13.84 13.54 12.88
N LYS A 153 15.09 13.70 12.41
CA LYS A 153 15.98 14.78 12.87
C LYS A 153 15.39 16.17 12.62
N LYS A 154 14.66 16.36 11.53
CA LYS A 154 13.91 17.59 11.25
C LYS A 154 12.71 17.82 12.17
N GLY A 155 12.28 16.82 12.91
CA GLY A 155 11.06 16.85 13.73
C GLY A 155 9.79 16.83 12.88
N SER A 156 9.83 16.13 11.76
CA SER A 156 8.66 15.83 10.92
C SER A 156 7.99 14.56 11.43
N THR A 157 6.70 14.42 11.16
CA THR A 157 5.97 13.16 11.38
C THR A 157 5.86 12.42 10.06
N VAL A 158 6.12 11.12 10.05
CA VAL A 158 6.01 10.26 8.87
C VAL A 158 5.06 9.11 9.13
N ILE A 159 4.01 9.05 8.34
CA ILE A 159 3.03 7.97 8.32
C ILE A 159 3.24 7.16 7.04
N ALA A 160 3.68 5.92 7.21
CA ALA A 160 3.97 4.99 6.13
C ALA A 160 2.72 4.14 5.83
N MET A 161 2.14 4.31 4.65
CA MET A 161 0.95 3.56 4.23
C MET A 161 1.24 2.06 4.03
N ASP A 162 2.48 1.68 3.82
CA ASP A 162 2.95 0.30 3.75
C ASP A 162 3.15 -0.36 5.12
N MET A 163 3.11 0.44 6.21
CA MET A 163 3.22 -0.04 7.59
C MET A 163 1.87 -0.13 8.31
N VAL A 164 0.76 0.15 7.64
CA VAL A 164 -0.58 0.00 8.21
C VAL A 164 -0.79 -1.43 8.68
N PRO A 165 -1.16 -1.66 9.96
CA PRO A 165 -1.36 -3.02 10.49
C PRO A 165 -2.48 -3.78 9.77
N ARG A 166 -2.27 -5.07 9.54
CA ARG A 166 -3.27 -5.94 8.88
C ARG A 166 -4.32 -6.45 9.86
N ILE A 167 -5.13 -5.54 10.36
CA ILE A 167 -6.29 -5.82 11.23
C ILE A 167 -7.57 -5.32 10.58
N SER A 168 -8.71 -5.90 10.93
CA SER A 168 -10.02 -5.63 10.28
C SER A 168 -10.37 -4.14 10.26
N ARG A 169 -10.08 -3.40 11.33
CA ARG A 169 -10.35 -1.97 11.43
C ARG A 169 -9.52 -1.13 10.43
N ALA A 170 -8.30 -1.57 10.13
CA ALA A 170 -7.37 -0.88 9.25
C ALA A 170 -7.53 -1.25 7.76
N GLN A 171 -8.35 -2.25 7.42
CA GLN A 171 -8.52 -2.74 6.06
C GLN A 171 -8.84 -1.62 5.04
N LYS A 172 -9.64 -0.63 5.45
CA LYS A 172 -9.97 0.55 4.63
C LYS A 172 -8.75 1.43 4.27
N MET A 173 -7.65 1.29 5.01
CA MET A 173 -6.39 2.03 4.82
C MET A 173 -5.30 1.17 4.19
N ASP A 174 -5.54 -0.12 3.93
CA ASP A 174 -4.55 -1.04 3.35
C ASP A 174 -4.31 -0.72 1.86
N ALA A 175 -3.42 0.24 1.65
CA ALA A 175 -3.02 0.69 0.32
C ALA A 175 -2.20 -0.37 -0.44
N LEU A 176 -1.46 -1.24 0.26
CA LEU A 176 -0.74 -2.35 -0.38
C LEU A 176 -1.71 -3.31 -1.03
N SER A 177 -2.78 -3.70 -0.34
CA SER A 177 -3.82 -4.57 -0.90
C SER A 177 -4.57 -3.90 -2.05
N SER A 178 -4.87 -2.60 -1.96
CA SER A 178 -5.49 -1.85 -3.06
C SER A 178 -4.62 -1.87 -4.32
N MET A 179 -3.32 -1.66 -4.19
CA MET A 179 -2.39 -1.68 -5.32
C MET A 179 -2.11 -3.09 -5.83
N ALA A 180 -2.06 -4.08 -4.95
CA ALA A 180 -1.90 -5.49 -5.33
C ALA A 180 -3.08 -5.99 -6.18
N ASN A 181 -4.31 -5.59 -5.84
CA ASN A 181 -5.50 -5.92 -6.63
C ASN A 181 -5.38 -5.39 -8.07
N ILE A 182 -4.99 -4.12 -8.22
CA ILE A 182 -4.76 -3.51 -9.54
C ILE A 182 -3.65 -4.23 -10.29
N ALA A 183 -2.55 -4.57 -9.61
CA ALA A 183 -1.43 -5.25 -10.24
C ALA A 183 -1.82 -6.63 -10.78
N GLY A 184 -2.61 -7.40 -10.03
CA GLY A 184 -3.12 -8.70 -10.47
C GLY A 184 -4.04 -8.60 -11.69
N TYR A 185 -4.97 -7.64 -11.69
CA TYR A 185 -5.80 -7.35 -12.86
C TYR A 185 -4.94 -6.95 -14.07
N ARG A 186 -4.05 -5.98 -13.88
CA ARG A 186 -3.23 -5.46 -14.98
C ARG A 186 -2.26 -6.49 -15.55
N ALA A 187 -1.76 -7.41 -14.72
CA ALA A 187 -0.90 -8.51 -15.18
C ALA A 187 -1.59 -9.37 -16.24
N VAL A 188 -2.87 -9.67 -16.07
CA VAL A 188 -3.65 -10.43 -17.05
C VAL A 188 -3.83 -9.63 -18.35
N ILE A 189 -4.08 -8.34 -18.24
CA ILE A 189 -4.21 -7.46 -19.43
C ILE A 189 -2.89 -7.34 -20.17
N GLU A 190 -1.76 -7.20 -19.47
CA GLU A 190 -0.43 -7.20 -20.10
C GLU A 190 -0.10 -8.55 -20.73
N ALA A 191 -0.47 -9.66 -20.09
CA ALA A 191 -0.35 -10.97 -20.69
C ALA A 191 -1.14 -11.04 -22.02
N GLY A 192 -2.39 -10.60 -22.01
CA GLY A 192 -3.25 -10.59 -23.21
C GLY A 192 -2.71 -9.71 -24.33
N ASN A 193 -2.10 -8.58 -24.01
CA ASN A 193 -1.48 -7.68 -24.99
C ASN A 193 -0.26 -8.30 -25.69
N ASN A 194 0.38 -9.29 -25.05
CA ASN A 194 1.56 -9.99 -25.59
C ASN A 194 1.26 -11.42 -26.05
N PHE A 195 0.05 -11.92 -25.82
CA PHE A 195 -0.39 -13.27 -26.17
C PHE A 195 -1.17 -13.25 -27.48
N GLY A 196 -0.66 -13.91 -28.51
CA GLY A 196 -1.21 -13.86 -29.87
C GLY A 196 -2.45 -14.73 -30.10
N ARG A 197 -3.15 -15.19 -29.04
CA ARG A 197 -4.34 -16.05 -29.13
C ARG A 197 -5.46 -15.53 -28.23
N PHE A 198 -6.67 -16.12 -28.40
CA PHE A 198 -7.83 -15.79 -27.58
C PHE A 198 -7.68 -16.31 -26.14
N PHE A 199 -8.19 -15.56 -25.16
CA PHE A 199 -8.40 -16.07 -23.81
C PHE A 199 -9.59 -17.03 -23.75
N THR A 200 -10.73 -16.63 -24.33
CA THR A 200 -11.94 -17.46 -24.36
C THR A 200 -11.94 -18.40 -25.58
N GLY A 201 -12.65 -19.52 -25.46
CA GLY A 201 -12.94 -20.34 -26.60
C GLY A 201 -13.77 -19.57 -27.62
N GLN A 202 -13.49 -19.74 -28.91
CA GLN A 202 -14.17 -19.07 -30.01
C GLN A 202 -14.68 -20.08 -31.03
N VAL A 203 -15.83 -19.76 -31.64
CA VAL A 203 -16.33 -20.44 -32.83
C VAL A 203 -16.32 -19.44 -33.95
N THR A 204 -15.49 -19.69 -34.96
CA THR A 204 -15.28 -18.78 -36.08
C THR A 204 -15.71 -19.45 -37.40
N ALA A 205 -15.76 -18.67 -38.47
CA ALA A 205 -16.00 -19.23 -39.82
C ALA A 205 -14.91 -20.24 -40.21
N ALA A 206 -13.71 -20.14 -39.67
CA ALA A 206 -12.57 -21.04 -39.93
C ALA A 206 -12.51 -22.24 -38.92
N GLY A 207 -13.47 -22.35 -37.99
CA GLY A 207 -13.55 -23.45 -37.03
C GLY A 207 -13.50 -23.02 -35.59
N LYS A 208 -13.37 -24.02 -34.71
CA LYS A 208 -13.33 -23.83 -33.24
C LYS A 208 -11.90 -23.55 -32.80
N MET A 209 -11.76 -22.57 -31.91
CA MET A 209 -10.50 -22.23 -31.23
C MET A 209 -10.64 -22.52 -29.73
N PRO A 210 -9.72 -23.30 -29.13
CA PRO A 210 -9.80 -23.57 -27.69
C PRO A 210 -9.46 -22.34 -26.88
N PRO A 211 -9.95 -22.25 -25.60
CA PRO A 211 -9.55 -21.19 -24.69
C PRO A 211 -8.08 -21.31 -24.28
N ALA A 212 -7.49 -20.21 -23.87
CA ALA A 212 -6.17 -20.20 -23.25
C ALA A 212 -6.20 -20.87 -21.89
N LYS A 213 -5.10 -21.50 -21.50
CA LYS A 213 -4.86 -22.03 -20.15
C LYS A 213 -3.96 -21.08 -19.37
N VAL A 214 -4.46 -20.55 -18.29
CA VAL A 214 -3.75 -19.59 -17.42
C VAL A 214 -3.44 -20.27 -16.07
N LEU A 215 -2.19 -20.23 -15.64
CA LEU A 215 -1.77 -20.64 -14.30
C LEU A 215 -1.41 -19.39 -13.49
N VAL A 216 -2.03 -19.24 -12.33
CA VAL A 216 -1.69 -18.20 -11.35
C VAL A 216 -0.99 -18.85 -10.17
N VAL A 217 0.24 -18.43 -9.87
CA VAL A 217 1.05 -18.93 -8.76
C VAL A 217 1.05 -17.90 -7.64
N GLY A 218 0.36 -18.22 -6.56
CA GLY A 218 0.03 -17.35 -5.44
C GLY A 218 -1.43 -16.87 -5.51
N ALA A 219 -2.22 -17.17 -4.48
CA ALA A 219 -3.63 -16.78 -4.35
C ALA A 219 -3.83 -15.72 -3.23
N GLY A 220 -2.89 -14.79 -3.10
CA GLY A 220 -3.06 -13.57 -2.33
C GLY A 220 -3.92 -12.54 -3.09
N VAL A 221 -3.96 -11.29 -2.63
CA VAL A 221 -4.81 -10.24 -3.24
C VAL A 221 -4.55 -10.08 -4.74
N ALA A 222 -3.28 -10.01 -5.16
CA ALA A 222 -2.91 -9.91 -6.57
C ALA A 222 -3.29 -11.17 -7.35
N GLY A 223 -3.01 -12.35 -6.78
CA GLY A 223 -3.34 -13.63 -7.41
C GLY A 223 -4.83 -13.82 -7.60
N LEU A 224 -5.65 -13.53 -6.59
CA LEU A 224 -7.11 -13.62 -6.69
C LEU A 224 -7.67 -12.63 -7.73
N ALA A 225 -7.12 -11.42 -7.82
CA ALA A 225 -7.49 -10.47 -8.88
C ALA A 225 -7.14 -10.99 -10.28
N ALA A 226 -5.95 -11.61 -10.42
CA ALA A 226 -5.54 -12.24 -11.69
C ALA A 226 -6.43 -13.44 -12.04
N ILE A 227 -6.79 -14.28 -11.06
CA ILE A 227 -7.71 -15.43 -11.25
C ILE A 227 -9.06 -14.92 -11.74
N GLY A 228 -9.69 -13.99 -11.02
CA GLY A 228 -11.00 -13.45 -11.39
C GLY A 228 -11.01 -12.80 -12.76
N THR A 229 -9.95 -12.09 -13.12
CA THR A 229 -9.79 -11.46 -14.44
C THR A 229 -9.65 -12.52 -15.53
N SER A 230 -8.81 -13.53 -15.34
CA SER A 230 -8.59 -14.62 -16.30
C SER A 230 -9.87 -15.41 -16.56
N VAL A 231 -10.61 -15.75 -15.50
CA VAL A 231 -11.91 -16.42 -15.61
C VAL A 231 -12.93 -15.53 -16.33
N SER A 232 -12.98 -14.23 -16.01
CA SER A 232 -13.88 -13.27 -16.69
C SER A 232 -13.60 -13.12 -18.16
N LEU A 233 -12.33 -13.27 -18.57
CA LEU A 233 -11.94 -13.29 -20.00
C LEU A 233 -12.20 -14.64 -20.69
N GLY A 234 -12.69 -15.64 -19.96
CA GLY A 234 -13.05 -16.94 -20.49
C GLY A 234 -11.91 -17.95 -20.66
N ALA A 235 -10.78 -17.71 -19.99
CA ALA A 235 -9.68 -18.68 -19.93
C ALA A 235 -10.02 -19.87 -19.02
N VAL A 236 -9.42 -21.01 -19.31
CA VAL A 236 -9.33 -22.12 -18.34
C VAL A 236 -8.23 -21.72 -17.35
N THR A 237 -8.63 -21.45 -16.11
CA THR A 237 -7.72 -20.87 -15.10
C THR A 237 -7.40 -21.90 -14.02
N TYR A 238 -6.12 -22.09 -13.79
CA TYR A 238 -5.54 -22.89 -12.71
C TYR A 238 -4.87 -21.94 -11.71
N ALA A 239 -4.91 -22.32 -10.44
CA ALA A 239 -4.20 -21.57 -9.40
C ALA A 239 -3.50 -22.49 -8.42
N PHE A 240 -2.34 -22.08 -7.96
CA PHE A 240 -1.58 -22.73 -6.91
C PHE A 240 -1.27 -21.77 -5.78
N ASP A 241 -1.41 -22.21 -4.55
CA ASP A 241 -0.90 -21.53 -3.36
C ASP A 241 -0.39 -22.58 -2.37
N VAL A 242 0.63 -22.22 -1.58
CA VAL A 242 1.16 -23.11 -0.53
C VAL A 242 0.20 -23.26 0.65
N ARG A 243 -0.81 -22.40 0.75
CA ARG A 243 -1.86 -22.40 1.77
C ARG A 243 -3.10 -23.11 1.23
N PRO A 244 -3.37 -24.36 1.63
CA PRO A 244 -4.49 -25.13 1.11
C PRO A 244 -5.86 -24.54 1.49
N GLU A 245 -5.95 -23.74 2.55
CA GLU A 245 -7.17 -23.07 2.98
C GLU A 245 -7.73 -22.07 1.97
N VAL A 246 -6.91 -21.61 1.00
CA VAL A 246 -7.39 -20.71 -0.07
C VAL A 246 -8.04 -21.44 -1.25
N ALA A 247 -7.96 -22.77 -1.29
CA ALA A 247 -8.49 -23.58 -2.40
C ALA A 247 -9.99 -23.33 -2.63
N GLU A 248 -10.79 -23.34 -1.57
CA GLU A 248 -12.24 -23.07 -1.66
C GLU A 248 -12.53 -21.68 -2.27
N GLN A 249 -11.74 -20.68 -1.92
CA GLN A 249 -11.90 -19.34 -2.48
C GLN A 249 -11.54 -19.32 -3.98
N VAL A 250 -10.47 -19.99 -4.38
CA VAL A 250 -10.06 -20.12 -5.79
C VAL A 250 -11.16 -20.81 -6.60
N GLU A 251 -11.68 -21.94 -6.11
CA GLU A 251 -12.70 -22.73 -6.78
C GLU A 251 -14.02 -21.97 -6.87
N SER A 252 -14.38 -21.20 -5.84
CA SER A 252 -15.58 -20.35 -5.84
C SER A 252 -15.53 -19.26 -6.90
N MET A 253 -14.35 -18.88 -7.38
CA MET A 253 -14.14 -17.92 -8.47
C MET A 253 -14.18 -18.56 -9.85
N GLY A 254 -14.35 -19.89 -9.94
CA GLY A 254 -14.42 -20.63 -11.21
C GLY A 254 -13.06 -21.06 -11.77
N ALA A 255 -12.02 -21.05 -10.95
CA ALA A 255 -10.71 -21.61 -11.28
C ALA A 255 -10.51 -22.99 -10.66
N GLU A 256 -9.58 -23.76 -11.18
CA GLU A 256 -9.18 -25.06 -10.64
C GLU A 256 -7.96 -24.89 -9.73
N PHE A 257 -8.04 -25.37 -8.48
CA PHE A 257 -6.90 -25.35 -7.57
C PHE A 257 -5.97 -26.54 -7.87
N VAL A 258 -4.68 -26.25 -8.00
CA VAL A 258 -3.64 -27.25 -8.26
C VAL A 258 -3.17 -27.84 -6.94
N TYR A 259 -3.60 -29.07 -6.64
CA TYR A 259 -3.17 -29.81 -5.47
C TYR A 259 -1.84 -30.52 -5.72
N LEU A 260 -1.03 -30.63 -4.68
CA LEU A 260 0.15 -31.50 -4.69
C LEU A 260 -0.17 -32.81 -3.99
N ASP A 261 0.36 -33.91 -4.52
CA ASP A 261 0.35 -35.21 -3.85
C ASP A 261 1.41 -35.26 -2.74
N PHE A 262 1.31 -34.30 -1.79
CA PHE A 262 2.28 -34.12 -0.71
C PHE A 262 1.57 -33.59 0.53
N GLU A 263 1.66 -34.32 1.64
CA GLU A 263 1.13 -33.89 2.94
C GLU A 263 2.27 -33.26 3.76
N GLU A 264 2.25 -31.98 3.98
CA GLU A 264 3.11 -31.27 4.95
C GLU A 264 2.25 -30.86 6.16
N GLU A 265 2.81 -30.91 7.37
CA GLU A 265 2.14 -30.34 8.54
C GLU A 265 1.83 -28.87 8.28
N GLN A 266 0.54 -28.54 8.27
CA GLN A 266 0.04 -27.21 7.91
C GLN A 266 0.51 -26.18 8.92
N GLN A 267 1.25 -25.17 8.45
CA GLN A 267 1.51 -23.96 9.23
C GLN A 267 0.37 -22.98 8.98
N ASP A 268 -0.29 -22.57 10.06
CA ASP A 268 -1.40 -21.61 10.00
C ASP A 268 -0.95 -20.28 9.39
N GLY A 269 -1.47 -19.95 8.21
CA GLY A 269 -1.18 -18.68 7.51
C GLY A 269 -1.58 -17.42 8.29
N ALA A 270 -2.44 -17.55 9.30
CA ALA A 270 -2.81 -16.45 10.19
C ALA A 270 -1.63 -15.93 11.01
N ALA A 271 -0.67 -16.81 11.37
CA ALA A 271 0.53 -16.43 12.13
C ALA A 271 1.53 -15.59 11.31
N THR A 272 1.43 -15.60 9.97
CA THR A 272 2.33 -14.88 9.05
C THR A 272 1.71 -13.62 8.42
N GLY A 273 0.56 -13.15 8.96
CA GLY A 273 -0.13 -11.98 8.42
C GLY A 273 -0.66 -12.18 6.99
N GLY A 274 -1.01 -13.42 6.63
CA GLY A 274 -1.53 -13.78 5.31
C GLY A 274 -0.46 -14.02 4.23
N TYR A 275 0.82 -14.01 4.60
CA TYR A 275 1.92 -14.44 3.72
C TYR A 275 2.25 -15.92 3.93
N ALA A 276 2.75 -16.56 2.86
CA ALA A 276 3.22 -17.93 2.93
C ALA A 276 4.47 -18.06 3.83
N ALA A 277 4.50 -19.10 4.66
CA ALA A 277 5.71 -19.49 5.36
C ALA A 277 6.74 -20.11 4.40
N VAL A 278 7.98 -20.26 4.85
CA VAL A 278 9.01 -20.94 4.07
C VAL A 278 8.71 -22.44 4.08
N SER A 279 8.44 -23.01 2.91
CA SER A 279 8.15 -24.43 2.72
C SER A 279 9.38 -25.30 2.93
N SER A 280 9.17 -26.58 3.29
CA SER A 280 10.26 -27.57 3.36
C SER A 280 10.91 -27.80 1.99
N PRO A 281 12.17 -28.27 1.95
CA PRO A 281 12.83 -28.63 0.69
C PRO A 281 12.05 -29.68 -0.10
N GLU A 282 11.46 -30.66 0.58
CA GLU A 282 10.68 -31.76 -0.01
C GLU A 282 9.39 -31.25 -0.63
N PHE A 283 8.66 -30.34 0.07
CA PHE A 283 7.47 -29.67 -0.47
C PHE A 283 7.83 -28.87 -1.71
N ARG A 284 8.93 -28.11 -1.66
CA ARG A 284 9.40 -27.33 -2.81
C ARG A 284 9.73 -28.20 -4.01
N GLU A 285 10.34 -29.37 -3.80
CA GLU A 285 10.63 -30.30 -4.88
C GLU A 285 9.36 -30.85 -5.51
N ALA A 286 8.35 -31.24 -4.72
CA ALA A 286 7.04 -31.66 -5.20
C ALA A 286 6.34 -30.55 -5.98
N GLN A 287 6.38 -29.30 -5.49
CA GLN A 287 5.85 -28.13 -6.16
C GLN A 287 6.51 -27.89 -7.53
N LEU A 288 7.83 -27.91 -7.60
CA LEU A 288 8.56 -27.72 -8.84
C LEU A 288 8.31 -28.86 -9.84
N ALA A 289 8.18 -30.10 -9.37
CA ALA A 289 7.81 -31.23 -10.20
C ALA A 289 6.43 -31.05 -10.83
N LYS A 290 5.45 -30.59 -10.03
CA LYS A 290 4.09 -30.29 -10.52
C LYS A 290 4.09 -29.16 -11.56
N PHE A 291 4.89 -28.13 -11.35
CA PHE A 291 5.00 -27.02 -12.31
C PHE A 291 5.67 -27.47 -13.62
N ARG A 292 6.61 -28.41 -13.59
CA ARG A 292 7.18 -29.02 -14.81
C ARG A 292 6.16 -29.82 -15.60
N GLU A 293 5.22 -30.52 -14.92
CA GLU A 293 4.11 -31.18 -15.60
C GLU A 293 3.17 -30.18 -16.30
N LEU A 294 2.91 -29.02 -15.66
CA LEU A 294 2.02 -28.01 -16.19
C LEU A 294 2.65 -27.15 -17.30
N ALA A 295 3.97 -26.96 -17.28
CA ALA A 295 4.65 -26.04 -18.19
C ALA A 295 4.33 -26.23 -19.67
N PRO A 296 4.30 -27.45 -20.25
CA PRO A 296 3.92 -27.67 -21.64
C PRO A 296 2.42 -27.48 -21.91
N GLU A 297 1.59 -27.48 -20.87
CA GLU A 297 0.14 -27.41 -21.00
C GLU A 297 -0.41 -25.98 -20.93
N VAL A 298 0.21 -25.11 -20.12
CA VAL A 298 -0.26 -23.75 -19.89
C VAL A 298 0.25 -22.79 -20.98
N ASP A 299 -0.53 -21.76 -21.22
CA ASP A 299 -0.24 -20.72 -22.23
C ASP A 299 0.25 -19.43 -21.56
N ILE A 300 -0.28 -19.12 -20.39
CA ILE A 300 0.04 -17.93 -19.61
C ILE A 300 0.31 -18.31 -18.16
N VAL A 301 1.38 -17.76 -17.60
CA VAL A 301 1.71 -17.92 -16.17
C VAL A 301 1.81 -16.55 -15.53
N ILE A 302 1.13 -16.36 -14.40
CA ILE A 302 1.22 -15.15 -13.59
C ILE A 302 1.73 -15.53 -12.22
N THR A 303 2.89 -15.01 -11.82
CA THR A 303 3.52 -15.31 -10.53
C THR A 303 3.41 -14.11 -9.59
N THR A 304 3.04 -14.39 -8.34
CA THR A 304 2.78 -13.36 -7.32
C THR A 304 3.38 -13.69 -5.96
N ALA A 305 4.24 -14.72 -5.89
CA ALA A 305 4.75 -15.24 -4.63
C ALA A 305 5.84 -14.32 -4.06
N LEU A 306 5.57 -13.76 -2.89
CA LEU A 306 6.49 -12.91 -2.14
C LEU A 306 6.63 -13.44 -0.70
N ILE A 307 7.84 -13.36 -0.17
CA ILE A 307 8.14 -13.63 1.24
C ILE A 307 8.61 -12.31 1.86
N PRO A 308 7.96 -11.81 2.91
CA PRO A 308 8.34 -10.54 3.53
C PRO A 308 9.81 -10.51 3.94
N GLY A 309 10.52 -9.43 3.59
CA GLY A 309 11.91 -9.21 3.97
C GLY A 309 12.96 -10.10 3.29
N ARG A 310 12.57 -10.90 2.29
CA ARG A 310 13.47 -11.80 1.53
C ARG A 310 13.29 -11.62 0.02
N ASP A 311 14.25 -12.17 -0.73
CA ASP A 311 14.11 -12.30 -2.17
C ASP A 311 12.96 -13.25 -2.51
N ALA A 312 12.33 -13.02 -3.66
CA ALA A 312 11.24 -13.85 -4.14
C ALA A 312 11.73 -15.28 -4.44
N PRO A 313 10.95 -16.31 -4.07
CA PRO A 313 11.34 -17.70 -4.37
C PRO A 313 11.30 -17.93 -5.88
N LYS A 314 12.30 -18.65 -6.41
CA LYS A 314 12.30 -19.09 -7.81
C LYS A 314 11.36 -20.28 -7.96
N LEU A 315 10.27 -20.09 -8.70
CA LEU A 315 9.19 -21.06 -8.87
C LEU A 315 8.98 -21.45 -10.32
N TRP A 316 9.24 -20.55 -11.27
CA TRP A 316 9.13 -20.81 -12.70
C TRP A 316 10.53 -20.80 -13.33
N LEU A 317 11.12 -21.99 -13.43
CA LEU A 317 12.53 -22.16 -13.77
C LEU A 317 12.77 -22.13 -15.28
N ALA A 318 14.03 -22.02 -15.68
CA ALA A 318 14.42 -21.93 -17.08
C ALA A 318 14.01 -23.16 -17.91
N ASP A 319 14.04 -24.36 -17.31
CA ASP A 319 13.59 -25.60 -17.96
C ASP A 319 12.07 -25.62 -18.20
N MET A 320 11.29 -25.01 -17.31
CA MET A 320 9.84 -24.85 -17.48
C MET A 320 9.52 -23.90 -18.63
N ILE A 321 10.26 -22.78 -18.73
CA ILE A 321 10.12 -21.84 -19.86
C ILE A 321 10.45 -22.51 -21.17
N ALA A 322 11.54 -23.31 -21.21
CA ALA A 322 11.92 -24.07 -22.37
C ALA A 322 10.87 -25.12 -22.80
N ALA A 323 10.08 -25.62 -21.85
CA ALA A 323 8.98 -26.56 -22.09
C ALA A 323 7.67 -25.88 -22.54
N MET A 324 7.52 -24.57 -22.32
CA MET A 324 6.34 -23.83 -22.74
C MET A 324 6.23 -23.71 -24.27
N LYS A 325 5.02 -23.58 -24.76
CA LYS A 325 4.74 -23.36 -26.18
C LYS A 325 5.29 -22.00 -26.65
N PRO A 326 5.81 -21.88 -27.87
CA PRO A 326 6.14 -20.59 -28.47
C PRO A 326 4.92 -19.64 -28.44
N GLY A 327 5.14 -18.38 -28.11
CA GLY A 327 4.09 -17.39 -27.97
C GLY A 327 3.37 -17.38 -26.62
N SER A 328 3.77 -18.27 -25.70
CA SER A 328 3.33 -18.21 -24.29
C SER A 328 3.88 -16.97 -23.58
N VAL A 329 3.23 -16.57 -22.48
CA VAL A 329 3.58 -15.37 -21.71
C VAL A 329 3.70 -15.69 -20.24
N VAL A 330 4.76 -15.20 -19.62
CA VAL A 330 4.93 -15.19 -18.16
C VAL A 330 4.91 -13.74 -17.68
N VAL A 331 4.08 -13.43 -16.68
CA VAL A 331 4.06 -12.12 -16.02
C VAL A 331 4.44 -12.32 -14.56
N ASP A 332 5.54 -11.70 -14.16
CA ASP A 332 6.13 -11.87 -12.83
C ASP A 332 5.94 -10.62 -11.99
N LEU A 333 4.98 -10.66 -11.06
CA LEU A 333 4.68 -9.56 -10.15
C LEU A 333 5.69 -9.45 -8.98
N ALA A 334 6.62 -10.41 -8.86
CA ALA A 334 7.66 -10.42 -7.84
C ALA A 334 9.00 -9.84 -8.35
N ALA A 335 9.03 -9.24 -9.53
CA ALA A 335 10.26 -8.76 -10.20
C ALA A 335 11.09 -7.81 -9.33
N GLU A 336 10.45 -6.94 -8.56
CA GLU A 336 11.11 -6.00 -7.64
C GLU A 336 11.94 -6.70 -6.54
N ARG A 337 11.63 -7.98 -6.26
CA ARG A 337 12.32 -8.84 -5.28
C ARG A 337 13.09 -9.99 -5.95
N GLY A 338 13.62 -9.75 -7.14
CA GLY A 338 14.39 -10.72 -7.90
C GLY A 338 13.57 -11.65 -8.79
N GLY A 339 12.24 -11.64 -8.66
CA GLY A 339 11.30 -12.40 -9.48
C GLY A 339 11.16 -13.87 -9.11
N ASN A 340 9.97 -14.41 -9.39
CA ASN A 340 9.68 -15.86 -9.26
C ASN A 340 10.14 -16.67 -10.47
N CYS A 341 10.37 -16.03 -11.60
CA CYS A 341 10.80 -16.67 -12.85
C CYS A 341 12.29 -16.42 -13.08
N ASP A 342 13.01 -17.44 -13.55
CA ASP A 342 14.46 -17.35 -13.79
C ASP A 342 14.83 -16.30 -14.86
N LEU A 343 13.98 -16.09 -15.86
CA LEU A 343 14.22 -15.15 -16.94
C LEU A 343 13.69 -13.75 -16.66
N THR A 344 13.14 -13.48 -15.48
CA THR A 344 12.64 -12.15 -15.11
C THR A 344 13.79 -11.16 -15.05
N VAL A 345 13.64 -10.05 -15.78
CA VAL A 345 14.47 -8.85 -15.67
C VAL A 345 13.56 -7.71 -15.21
N MET A 346 13.95 -7.05 -14.12
CA MET A 346 13.16 -5.98 -13.50
C MET A 346 12.93 -4.84 -14.51
N ASP A 347 11.68 -4.41 -14.62
CA ASP A 347 11.18 -3.37 -15.53
C ASP A 347 11.33 -3.64 -17.03
N GLU A 348 11.67 -4.88 -17.39
CA GLU A 348 11.83 -5.27 -18.79
C GLU A 348 10.81 -6.34 -19.23
N LYS A 349 10.66 -6.40 -20.55
CA LYS A 349 10.05 -7.49 -21.29
C LYS A 349 11.12 -8.20 -22.10
N VAL A 350 11.35 -9.48 -21.82
CA VAL A 350 12.33 -10.31 -22.51
C VAL A 350 11.62 -11.45 -23.26
N VAL A 351 12.23 -11.95 -24.32
CA VAL A 351 11.72 -13.09 -25.08
C VAL A 351 12.78 -14.19 -25.06
N SER A 352 12.38 -15.38 -24.61
CA SER A 352 13.26 -16.56 -24.58
C SER A 352 13.58 -17.08 -25.97
N THR A 353 14.58 -17.96 -26.06
CA THR A 353 15.01 -18.56 -27.35
C THR A 353 13.92 -19.39 -28.03
N ASN A 354 12.97 -19.96 -27.27
CA ASN A 354 11.82 -20.69 -27.80
C ASN A 354 10.57 -19.80 -27.99
N GLY A 355 10.69 -18.48 -27.86
CA GLY A 355 9.62 -17.53 -28.16
C GLY A 355 8.60 -17.33 -27.02
N VAL A 356 8.97 -17.54 -25.75
CA VAL A 356 8.17 -17.23 -24.58
C VAL A 356 8.49 -15.80 -24.13
N THR A 357 7.47 -14.98 -23.96
CA THR A 357 7.62 -13.60 -23.44
C THR A 357 7.56 -13.62 -21.92
N VAL A 358 8.56 -13.01 -21.28
CA VAL A 358 8.61 -12.82 -19.82
C VAL A 358 8.56 -11.34 -19.50
N ILE A 359 7.60 -10.93 -18.68
CA ILE A 359 7.34 -9.53 -18.31
C ILE A 359 7.63 -9.35 -16.83
N GLY A 360 8.60 -8.48 -16.50
CA GLY A 360 9.04 -8.17 -15.15
C GLY A 360 8.77 -6.71 -14.75
N TYR A 361 7.66 -6.10 -15.20
CA TYR A 361 7.33 -4.73 -14.85
C TYR A 361 7.02 -4.59 -13.36
N THR A 362 7.43 -3.47 -12.75
CA THR A 362 7.18 -3.15 -11.35
C THR A 362 6.14 -2.03 -11.17
N ASP A 363 5.69 -1.43 -12.27
CA ASP A 363 4.84 -0.25 -12.31
C ASP A 363 3.35 -0.55 -12.65
N PHE A 364 2.88 -1.78 -12.47
CA PHE A 364 1.51 -2.18 -12.84
C PHE A 364 0.42 -1.23 -12.33
N PRO A 365 0.41 -0.78 -11.05
CA PRO A 365 -0.58 0.19 -10.60
C PRO A 365 -0.47 1.54 -11.30
N SER A 366 0.74 1.99 -11.63
CA SER A 366 0.98 3.24 -12.35
C SER A 366 0.47 3.18 -13.80
N ARG A 367 0.46 1.99 -14.43
CA ARG A 367 -0.14 1.75 -15.76
C ARG A 367 -1.67 1.85 -15.76
N MET A 368 -2.29 1.95 -14.58
CA MET A 368 -3.72 2.21 -14.38
C MET A 368 -3.90 3.43 -13.46
N ALA A 369 -3.19 4.51 -13.78
CA ALA A 369 -3.00 5.66 -12.91
C ALA A 369 -4.31 6.27 -12.38
N ALA A 370 -5.35 6.40 -13.20
CA ALA A 370 -6.64 6.93 -12.78
C ALA A 370 -7.29 6.06 -11.69
N GLN A 371 -7.40 4.76 -11.94
CA GLN A 371 -8.00 3.83 -10.98
C GLN A 371 -7.14 3.68 -9.72
N ALA A 372 -5.83 3.56 -9.88
CA ALA A 372 -4.89 3.45 -8.77
C ALA A 372 -4.90 4.69 -7.88
N SER A 373 -4.93 5.89 -8.47
CA SER A 373 -5.02 7.15 -7.72
C SER A 373 -6.33 7.26 -6.95
N THR A 374 -7.45 6.85 -7.53
CA THR A 374 -8.76 6.84 -6.86
C THR A 374 -8.74 5.93 -5.62
N LEU A 375 -8.18 4.72 -5.72
CA LEU A 375 -8.10 3.80 -4.59
C LEU A 375 -7.09 4.28 -3.54
N TYR A 376 -5.89 4.66 -3.96
CA TYR A 376 -4.84 5.12 -3.06
C TYR A 376 -5.24 6.39 -2.29
N SER A 377 -5.80 7.39 -2.99
CA SER A 377 -6.29 8.62 -2.33
C SER A 377 -7.43 8.34 -1.35
N THR A 378 -8.23 7.29 -1.61
CA THR A 378 -9.26 6.83 -0.67
C THR A 378 -8.64 6.20 0.58
N ASN A 379 -7.58 5.39 0.44
CA ASN A 379 -6.85 4.85 1.59
C ASN A 379 -6.25 5.98 2.45
N ILE A 380 -5.60 6.98 1.83
CA ILE A 380 -5.08 8.17 2.53
C ILE A 380 -6.21 8.94 3.22
N ARG A 381 -7.34 9.15 2.55
CA ARG A 381 -8.50 9.82 3.13
C ARG A 381 -8.99 9.09 4.39
N HIS A 382 -9.01 7.77 4.40
CA HIS A 382 -9.38 7.00 5.59
C HIS A 382 -8.37 7.18 6.73
N MET A 383 -7.08 7.20 6.44
CA MET A 383 -6.04 7.52 7.44
C MET A 383 -6.27 8.92 8.02
N LEU A 384 -6.47 9.92 7.17
CA LEU A 384 -6.74 11.29 7.59
C LEU A 384 -8.08 11.43 8.34
N THR A 385 -9.07 10.60 8.03
CA THR A 385 -10.34 10.59 8.78
C THR A 385 -10.11 10.12 10.22
N ASP A 386 -9.34 9.07 10.42
CA ASP A 386 -9.03 8.56 11.77
C ASP A 386 -8.11 9.55 12.54
N LEU A 387 -7.23 10.26 11.84
CA LEU A 387 -6.41 11.33 12.40
C LEU A 387 -7.20 12.63 12.69
N THR A 388 -8.39 12.81 12.13
CA THR A 388 -9.22 14.02 12.31
C THR A 388 -10.61 13.67 12.89
N PRO A 389 -10.67 13.08 14.10
CA PRO A 389 -11.91 12.57 14.67
C PRO A 389 -12.95 13.67 14.95
N GLU A 390 -12.49 14.89 15.25
CA GLU A 390 -13.37 16.05 15.54
C GLU A 390 -13.83 16.79 14.27
N LYS A 391 -13.34 16.40 13.09
CA LYS A 391 -13.63 17.05 11.79
C LYS A 391 -13.45 18.57 11.81
N ASP A 392 -12.45 19.03 12.52
CA ASP A 392 -12.13 20.46 12.74
C ASP A 392 -10.89 20.93 11.94
N GLY A 393 -10.40 20.10 11.02
CA GLY A 393 -9.21 20.38 10.21
C GLY A 393 -7.90 20.27 10.99
N VAL A 394 -7.89 19.61 12.14
CA VAL A 394 -6.70 19.41 12.98
C VAL A 394 -6.46 17.92 13.15
N ILE A 395 -5.24 17.45 12.86
CA ILE A 395 -4.87 16.05 13.08
C ILE A 395 -4.46 15.80 14.54
N HIS A 396 -4.87 14.65 15.04
CA HIS A 396 -4.55 14.15 16.36
C HIS A 396 -3.76 12.85 16.22
N HIS A 397 -2.46 12.89 16.55
CA HIS A 397 -1.62 11.69 16.61
C HIS A 397 -1.87 10.98 17.94
N ASP A 398 -2.85 10.08 17.94
CA ASP A 398 -3.12 9.22 19.10
C ASP A 398 -2.23 7.97 19.01
N MET A 399 -1.09 7.99 19.70
CA MET A 399 -0.15 6.86 19.73
C MET A 399 -0.62 5.70 20.60
N GLU A 400 -1.76 5.82 21.30
CA GLU A 400 -2.45 4.70 21.92
C GLU A 400 -3.25 3.88 20.91
N ASP A 401 -3.59 4.48 19.76
CA ASP A 401 -4.25 3.79 18.66
C ASP A 401 -3.27 2.90 17.90
N ASP A 402 -3.52 1.60 17.86
CA ASP A 402 -2.64 0.60 17.25
C ASP A 402 -2.39 0.84 15.75
N VAL A 403 -3.37 1.39 15.03
CA VAL A 403 -3.23 1.66 13.58
C VAL A 403 -2.37 2.89 13.35
N ILE A 404 -2.64 3.99 14.07
CA ILE A 404 -1.86 5.22 13.96
C ILE A 404 -0.42 4.96 14.40
N ARG A 405 -0.24 4.29 15.56
CA ARG A 405 1.10 3.91 16.05
C ARG A 405 1.83 3.01 15.06
N GLY A 406 1.18 1.96 14.56
CA GLY A 406 1.79 0.99 13.64
C GLY A 406 2.20 1.59 12.31
N ALA A 407 1.47 2.59 11.81
CA ALA A 407 1.78 3.29 10.57
C ALA A 407 2.78 4.46 10.75
N THR A 408 2.98 4.96 11.98
CA THR A 408 3.86 6.10 12.26
C THR A 408 5.30 5.61 12.47
N ILE A 409 6.18 5.95 11.56
CA ILE A 409 7.59 5.53 11.57
C ILE A 409 8.55 6.62 12.07
N ALA A 410 8.09 7.86 12.18
CA ALA A 410 8.81 8.96 12.81
C ALA A 410 7.81 9.96 13.40
N HIS A 411 8.03 10.39 14.63
CA HIS A 411 7.21 11.39 15.31
C HIS A 411 8.03 12.14 16.37
N GLU A 412 7.91 13.48 16.43
CA GLU A 412 8.55 14.35 17.42
C GLU A 412 10.06 14.07 17.65
N LYS A 413 10.81 13.67 16.60
CA LYS A 413 12.25 13.30 16.59
C LYS A 413 12.56 11.86 17.05
N GLU A 414 11.56 11.05 17.31
CA GLU A 414 11.70 9.61 17.55
C GLU A 414 11.44 8.84 16.24
N VAL A 415 12.09 7.67 16.13
CA VAL A 415 11.97 6.75 14.97
C VAL A 415 11.44 5.41 15.46
#